data_780df7e78720084bc9d31a4ab6557406
#
_entry.id   780df7e78720084bc9d31a4ab6557406
#
_cell.length_a   1.000
_cell.length_b   1.000
_cell.length_c   1.000
_cell.angle_alpha   90.00
_cell.angle_beta   90.00
_cell.angle_gamma   90.00
#
_symmetry.space_group_name_H-M   'P 1'
#
loop_
_entity.id
_entity.type
_entity.pdbx_description
1 polymer ?
#
loop_
_entity_poly.entity_id
_entity_poly.type
_entity_poly.pdbx_seq_one_letter_code
_entity_poly.pdbx_strand_id
1 'polypeptide(L)'
;MIIFSIIGALIGAGFASGQEMYLFFYRFGKLGILGLVLCSALIGITIYKTFLTIYKNKKINNYEDFLNTIFYSKKTPKNKYLNFSYISNIIVNAFLLITFYIMISGFGAYFEQEFNISKLIGATILSIICFFILLKDVEGVTKVNSVIVPVLIIVILIISFKNIQTLDLSKIEINLNCNWIIQAIVYCSYNMILVIPVLVGLKQYIKSKKQIIIVSILSTTIVFILAISIFLLLTHVDTNFENLQMPAVYVIDNSFPQFRVIYGIVILLSIFSTAISIGISFLKNISKDKKSFPQIVGIMCISGIAISNIGFSSLVKMLFPVFGYLGIMQIYYILKICKK
;
A
#
# COMPACT_ATOMS: atom_id res chain seq x y z
N MET A 1 -13.18 3.14 -10.78
CA MET A 1 -13.31 3.62 -9.39
C MET A 1 -12.76 2.61 -8.37
N ILE A 2 -13.39 1.45 -8.13
CA ILE A 2 -12.94 0.45 -7.14
C ILE A 2 -11.48 0.03 -7.39
N ILE A 3 -11.13 -0.36 -8.62
CA ILE A 3 -9.78 -0.79 -9.02
C ILE A 3 -8.75 0.28 -8.67
N PHE A 4 -9.01 1.54 -9.01
CA PHE A 4 -8.08 2.65 -8.74
C PHE A 4 -7.94 2.95 -7.25
N SER A 5 -8.99 2.77 -6.45
CA SER A 5 -8.88 2.90 -4.99
C SER A 5 -8.02 1.79 -4.37
N ILE A 6 -8.11 0.56 -4.89
CA ILE A 6 -7.25 -0.55 -4.45
C ILE A 6 -5.79 -0.29 -4.84
N ILE A 7 -5.56 0.08 -6.10
CA ILE A 7 -4.21 0.37 -6.60
C ILE A 7 -3.60 1.55 -5.84
N GLY A 8 -4.37 2.63 -5.62
CA GLY A 8 -3.90 3.78 -4.86
C GLY A 8 -3.56 3.49 -3.40
N ALA A 9 -4.17 2.47 -2.80
CA ALA A 9 -3.81 2.01 -1.47
C ALA A 9 -2.55 1.12 -1.46
N LEU A 10 -2.28 0.41 -2.57
CA LEU A 10 -1.13 -0.49 -2.72
C LEU A 10 0.14 0.23 -3.19
N ILE A 11 0.00 1.28 -4.03
CA ILE A 11 1.14 2.00 -4.62
C ILE A 11 1.48 3.21 -3.76
N GLY A 12 2.20 2.97 -2.68
CA GLY A 12 2.68 4.03 -1.78
C GLY A 12 4.07 4.57 -2.13
N ALA A 13 4.58 5.40 -1.23
CA ALA A 13 5.92 5.98 -1.33
C ALA A 13 7.02 4.94 -1.49
N GLY A 14 6.98 3.87 -0.69
CA GLY A 14 7.99 2.81 -0.73
C GLY A 14 7.96 2.01 -2.03
N PHE A 15 6.76 1.81 -2.60
CA PHE A 15 6.58 1.18 -3.90
C PHE A 15 7.15 2.07 -5.02
N ALA A 16 6.66 3.31 -5.13
CA ALA A 16 7.05 4.23 -6.20
C ALA A 16 8.52 4.66 -6.12
N SER A 17 9.11 4.76 -4.92
CA SER A 17 10.54 5.05 -4.75
C SER A 17 11.45 3.86 -5.08
N GLY A 18 10.89 2.67 -5.32
CA GLY A 18 11.64 1.44 -5.54
C GLY A 18 12.22 0.79 -4.28
N GLN A 19 12.04 1.41 -3.10
CA GLN A 19 12.60 0.91 -1.85
C GLN A 19 12.02 -0.44 -1.44
N GLU A 20 10.70 -0.61 -1.56
CA GLU A 20 10.05 -1.89 -1.30
C GLU A 20 10.44 -2.94 -2.32
N MET A 21 10.53 -2.56 -3.60
CA MET A 21 10.96 -3.48 -4.66
C MET A 21 12.37 -3.98 -4.41
N TYR A 22 13.28 -3.11 -3.98
CA TYR A 22 14.63 -3.50 -3.59
C TYR A 22 14.61 -4.43 -2.37
N LEU A 23 13.96 -4.01 -1.27
CA LEU A 23 13.99 -4.70 0.02
C LEU A 23 13.38 -6.11 -0.04
N PHE A 24 12.28 -6.29 -0.76
CA PHE A 24 11.53 -7.54 -0.74
C PHE A 24 11.81 -8.46 -1.93
N PHE A 25 12.31 -7.92 -3.05
CA PHE A 25 12.44 -8.69 -4.29
C PHE A 25 13.81 -8.53 -4.97
N TYR A 26 14.24 -7.32 -5.30
CA TYR A 26 15.42 -7.11 -6.15
C TYR A 26 16.71 -7.73 -5.60
N ARG A 27 16.95 -7.65 -4.31
CA ARG A 27 18.12 -8.26 -3.62
C ARG A 27 18.19 -9.79 -3.76
N PHE A 28 17.13 -10.45 -4.22
CA PHE A 28 17.11 -11.90 -4.50
C PHE A 28 17.34 -12.20 -5.99
N GLY A 29 17.66 -11.21 -6.79
CA GLY A 29 17.95 -11.38 -8.20
C GLY A 29 16.80 -12.00 -8.97
N LYS A 30 17.09 -12.99 -9.85
CA LYS A 30 16.06 -13.67 -10.66
C LYS A 30 14.97 -14.35 -9.83
N LEU A 31 15.29 -14.85 -8.64
CA LEU A 31 14.30 -15.45 -7.74
C LEU A 31 13.32 -14.40 -7.17
N GLY A 32 13.73 -13.13 -7.09
CA GLY A 32 12.84 -12.03 -6.73
C GLY A 32 11.68 -11.85 -7.71
N ILE A 33 11.89 -12.14 -9.00
CA ILE A 33 10.81 -12.10 -10.00
C ILE A 33 9.76 -13.19 -9.70
N LEU A 34 10.19 -14.40 -9.34
CA LEU A 34 9.28 -15.46 -8.88
C LEU A 34 8.54 -15.03 -7.60
N GLY A 35 9.23 -14.31 -6.71
CA GLY A 35 8.63 -13.70 -5.52
C GLY A 35 7.52 -12.71 -5.87
N LEU A 36 7.71 -11.86 -6.89
CA LEU A 36 6.68 -10.93 -7.37
C LEU A 36 5.46 -11.67 -7.91
N VAL A 37 5.65 -12.74 -8.68
CA VAL A 37 4.55 -13.59 -9.19
C VAL A 37 3.77 -14.20 -8.03
N LEU A 38 4.47 -14.83 -7.08
CA LEU A 38 3.85 -15.44 -5.89
C LEU A 38 3.07 -14.41 -5.07
N CYS A 39 3.69 -13.27 -4.78
CA CYS A 39 3.06 -12.18 -4.03
C CYS A 39 1.80 -11.68 -4.72
N SER A 40 1.87 -11.40 -6.03
CA SER A 40 0.73 -10.90 -6.80
C SER A 40 -0.43 -11.90 -6.81
N ALA A 41 -0.14 -13.19 -6.97
CA ALA A 41 -1.17 -14.23 -6.89
C ALA A 41 -1.85 -14.25 -5.51
N LEU A 42 -1.06 -14.15 -4.42
CA LEU A 42 -1.59 -14.12 -3.06
C LEU A 42 -2.44 -12.87 -2.81
N ILE A 43 -2.02 -11.70 -3.28
CA ILE A 43 -2.80 -10.44 -3.20
C ILE A 43 -4.14 -10.63 -3.93
N GLY A 44 -4.13 -11.12 -5.16
CA GLY A 44 -5.35 -11.31 -5.95
C GLY A 44 -6.35 -12.27 -5.30
N ILE A 45 -5.88 -13.41 -4.81
CA ILE A 45 -6.71 -14.38 -4.10
C ILE A 45 -7.28 -13.75 -2.81
N THR A 46 -6.47 -12.97 -2.09
CA THR A 46 -6.90 -12.34 -0.83
C THR A 46 -7.95 -11.26 -1.09
N ILE A 47 -7.77 -10.39 -2.10
CA ILE A 47 -8.77 -9.40 -2.52
C ILE A 47 -10.08 -10.11 -2.90
N TYR A 48 -10.01 -11.14 -3.75
CA TYR A 48 -11.18 -11.90 -4.18
C TYR A 48 -11.95 -12.49 -3.00
N LYS A 49 -11.25 -13.18 -2.09
CA LYS A 49 -11.86 -13.82 -0.92
C LYS A 49 -12.44 -12.80 0.06
N THR A 50 -11.76 -11.68 0.27
CA THR A 50 -12.24 -10.58 1.11
C THR A 50 -13.55 -10.02 0.57
N PHE A 51 -13.61 -9.63 -0.70
CA PHE A 51 -14.84 -9.13 -1.30
C PHE A 51 -15.95 -10.18 -1.35
N LEU A 52 -15.62 -11.44 -1.61
CA LEU A 52 -16.62 -12.51 -1.62
C LEU A 52 -17.22 -12.72 -0.22
N THR A 53 -16.41 -12.62 0.84
CA THR A 53 -16.86 -12.71 2.23
C THR A 53 -17.77 -11.54 2.58
N ILE A 54 -17.41 -10.31 2.20
CA ILE A 54 -18.19 -9.11 2.40
C ILE A 54 -19.52 -9.19 1.61
N TYR A 55 -19.48 -9.65 0.38
CA TYR A 55 -20.66 -9.77 -0.50
C TYR A 55 -21.66 -10.81 0.04
N LYS A 56 -21.17 -11.96 0.52
CA LYS A 56 -22.01 -13.02 1.11
C LYS A 56 -22.59 -12.63 2.47
N ASN A 57 -21.88 -11.84 3.26
CA ASN A 57 -22.29 -11.47 4.62
C ASN A 57 -22.63 -9.97 4.72
N LYS A 58 -23.91 -9.66 4.51
CA LYS A 58 -24.41 -8.28 4.57
C LYS A 58 -24.27 -7.59 5.94
N LYS A 59 -24.01 -8.35 7.01
CA LYS A 59 -23.87 -7.84 8.38
C LYS A 59 -22.49 -7.19 8.64
N ILE A 60 -21.52 -7.37 7.74
CA ILE A 60 -20.22 -6.72 7.84
C ILE A 60 -20.40 -5.24 7.46
N ASN A 61 -20.32 -4.33 8.43
CA ASN A 61 -20.45 -2.89 8.20
C ASN A 61 -19.12 -2.15 8.37
N ASN A 62 -18.20 -2.69 9.16
CA ASN A 62 -16.89 -2.13 9.44
C ASN A 62 -15.81 -3.23 9.45
N TYR A 63 -14.56 -2.83 9.64
CA TYR A 63 -13.44 -3.76 9.64
C TYR A 63 -13.48 -4.73 10.83
N GLU A 64 -13.97 -4.30 11.99
CA GLU A 64 -14.13 -5.16 13.17
C GLU A 64 -15.14 -6.30 12.92
N ASP A 65 -16.27 -6.00 12.26
CA ASP A 65 -17.23 -7.02 11.84
C ASP A 65 -16.61 -8.04 10.88
N PHE A 66 -15.76 -7.57 9.97
CA PHE A 66 -15.01 -8.43 9.07
C PHE A 66 -14.07 -9.35 9.84
N LEU A 67 -13.26 -8.82 10.78
CA LEU A 67 -12.37 -9.61 11.61
C LEU A 67 -13.15 -10.66 12.44
N ASN A 68 -14.27 -10.27 13.04
CA ASN A 68 -15.14 -11.19 13.76
C ASN A 68 -15.66 -12.32 12.86
N THR A 69 -15.94 -12.01 11.60
CA THR A 69 -16.41 -13.03 10.63
C THR A 69 -15.30 -14.01 10.25
N ILE A 70 -14.04 -13.54 10.12
CA ILE A 70 -12.94 -14.42 9.72
C ILE A 70 -12.39 -15.27 10.87
N PHE A 71 -12.35 -14.71 12.10
CA PHE A 71 -11.75 -15.40 13.25
C PHE A 71 -12.72 -16.27 14.01
N TYR A 72 -14.02 -15.93 14.08
CA TYR A 72 -15.01 -16.66 14.85
C TYR A 72 -15.97 -17.46 13.96
N SER A 73 -15.85 -18.77 13.96
CA SER A 73 -16.91 -19.67 13.51
C SER A 73 -18.09 -19.57 14.46
N LYS A 74 -19.34 -19.71 13.98
CA LYS A 74 -20.63 -19.52 14.67
C LYS A 74 -20.82 -20.14 16.08
N LYS A 75 -19.82 -20.84 16.64
CA LYS A 75 -19.91 -21.63 17.88
C LYS A 75 -18.94 -21.30 18.99
N THR A 76 -18.15 -20.24 18.90
CA THR A 76 -17.23 -19.87 20.01
C THR A 76 -17.88 -18.91 20.99
N PRO A 77 -17.85 -19.19 22.31
CA PRO A 77 -18.40 -18.28 23.32
C PRO A 77 -17.63 -16.96 23.31
N LYS A 78 -18.40 -15.86 23.44
CA LYS A 78 -17.86 -14.48 23.51
C LYS A 78 -17.15 -14.23 24.83
N ASN A 79 -15.98 -14.78 25.06
CA ASN A 79 -15.15 -14.31 26.16
C ASN A 79 -14.46 -13.01 25.76
N LYS A 80 -14.92 -11.90 26.38
CA LYS A 80 -14.65 -10.50 26.01
C LYS A 80 -13.19 -10.07 26.23
N TYR A 81 -12.38 -10.82 26.97
CA TYR A 81 -11.04 -10.40 27.42
C TYR A 81 -9.86 -10.96 26.61
N LEU A 82 -10.09 -11.90 25.70
CA LEU A 82 -9.08 -12.46 24.79
C LEU A 82 -9.62 -12.52 23.35
N ASN A 83 -10.34 -11.49 22.92
CA ASN A 83 -10.87 -11.40 21.58
C ASN A 83 -9.73 -11.11 20.61
N PHE A 84 -9.22 -12.14 19.96
CA PHE A 84 -8.17 -12.04 18.95
C PHE A 84 -8.52 -11.02 17.84
N SER A 85 -9.81 -10.91 17.49
CA SER A 85 -10.28 -9.88 16.56
C SER A 85 -10.09 -8.45 17.09
N TYR A 86 -10.30 -8.23 18.40
CA TYR A 86 -10.11 -6.93 19.02
C TYR A 86 -8.63 -6.50 19.03
N ILE A 87 -7.74 -7.40 19.41
CA ILE A 87 -6.29 -7.17 19.37
C ILE A 87 -5.82 -6.90 17.93
N SER A 88 -6.25 -7.73 16.97
CA SER A 88 -5.95 -7.53 15.57
C SER A 88 -6.46 -6.19 15.04
N ASN A 89 -7.66 -5.75 15.47
CA ASN A 89 -8.22 -4.46 15.07
C ASN A 89 -7.35 -3.30 15.61
N ILE A 90 -6.90 -3.36 16.84
CA ILE A 90 -5.99 -2.34 17.42
C ILE A 90 -4.68 -2.29 16.66
N ILE A 91 -4.05 -3.46 16.40
CA ILE A 91 -2.78 -3.54 15.67
C ILE A 91 -2.93 -2.95 14.26
N VAL A 92 -4.00 -3.30 13.56
CA VAL A 92 -4.22 -2.80 12.20
C VAL A 92 -4.51 -1.31 12.19
N ASN A 93 -5.31 -0.80 13.13
CA ASN A 93 -5.55 0.64 13.22
C ASN A 93 -4.27 1.42 13.57
N ALA A 94 -3.44 0.90 14.47
CA ALA A 94 -2.13 1.49 14.74
C ALA A 94 -1.25 1.51 13.48
N PHE A 95 -1.26 0.42 12.70
CA PHE A 95 -0.49 0.34 11.45
C PHE A 95 -1.01 1.30 10.38
N LEU A 96 -2.33 1.42 10.20
CA LEU A 96 -2.93 2.39 9.29
C LEU A 96 -2.50 3.82 9.63
N LEU A 97 -2.56 4.17 10.93
CA LEU A 97 -2.16 5.51 11.40
C LEU A 97 -0.66 5.77 11.20
N ILE A 98 0.18 4.81 11.58
CA ILE A 98 1.64 4.90 11.38
C ILE A 98 1.97 5.02 9.89
N THR A 99 1.32 4.24 9.03
CA THR A 99 1.54 4.32 7.58
C THR A 99 1.10 5.66 7.01
N PHE A 100 0.00 6.24 7.50
CA PHE A 100 -0.39 7.60 7.15
C PHE A 100 0.72 8.60 7.51
N TYR A 101 1.32 8.50 8.71
CA TYR A 101 2.43 9.36 9.12
C TYR A 101 3.70 9.14 8.28
N ILE A 102 3.98 7.89 7.88
CA ILE A 102 5.07 7.57 6.94
C ILE A 102 4.85 8.27 5.61
N MET A 103 3.63 8.32 5.09
CA MET A 103 3.31 9.05 3.86
C MET A 103 3.53 10.54 4.01
N ILE A 104 3.09 11.15 5.12
CA ILE A 104 3.34 12.58 5.40
C ILE A 104 4.86 12.87 5.49
N SER A 105 5.61 12.01 6.18
CA SER A 105 7.07 12.11 6.28
C SER A 105 7.76 11.93 4.93
N GLY A 106 7.33 10.97 4.13
CA GLY A 106 7.87 10.70 2.78
C GLY A 106 7.69 11.88 1.81
N PHE A 107 6.53 12.55 1.87
CA PHE A 107 6.27 13.75 1.08
C PHE A 107 7.19 14.90 1.49
N GLY A 108 7.37 15.11 2.80
CA GLY A 108 8.32 16.09 3.32
C GLY A 108 9.76 15.78 2.93
N ALA A 109 10.18 14.51 3.04
CA ALA A 109 11.52 14.06 2.67
C ALA A 109 11.81 14.29 1.16
N TYR A 110 10.81 14.09 0.30
CA TYR A 110 10.94 14.41 -1.12
C TYR A 110 11.17 15.91 -1.36
N PHE A 111 10.42 16.78 -0.66
CA PHE A 111 10.59 18.22 -0.75
C PHE A 111 11.99 18.70 -0.28
N GLU A 112 12.52 18.09 0.77
CA GLU A 112 13.87 18.39 1.25
C GLU A 112 14.93 17.94 0.25
N GLN A 113 14.80 16.71 -0.29
CA GLN A 113 15.80 16.13 -1.19
C GLN A 113 15.84 16.84 -2.56
N GLU A 114 14.66 17.16 -3.16
CA GLU A 114 14.58 17.65 -4.52
C GLU A 114 14.62 19.19 -4.61
N PHE A 115 14.08 19.88 -3.60
CA PHE A 115 13.92 21.34 -3.64
C PHE A 115 14.74 22.08 -2.58
N ASN A 116 15.46 21.37 -1.69
CA ASN A 116 16.14 21.95 -0.50
C ASN A 116 15.19 22.77 0.39
N ILE A 117 13.92 22.39 0.43
CA ILE A 117 12.88 23.00 1.25
C ILE A 117 12.68 22.15 2.50
N SER A 118 12.46 22.79 3.67
CA SER A 118 12.23 22.08 4.94
C SER A 118 11.17 20.99 4.81
N LYS A 119 11.46 19.81 5.35
CA LYS A 119 10.52 18.66 5.45
C LYS A 119 9.15 19.07 6.00
N LEU A 120 9.13 20.00 6.96
CA LEU A 120 7.90 20.44 7.60
C LEU A 120 6.97 21.15 6.60
N ILE A 121 7.51 21.87 5.61
CA ILE A 121 6.70 22.55 4.60
C ILE A 121 6.00 21.50 3.72
N GLY A 122 6.74 20.53 3.18
CA GLY A 122 6.14 19.45 2.40
C GLY A 122 5.09 18.65 3.20
N ALA A 123 5.42 18.27 4.45
CA ALA A 123 4.51 17.58 5.35
C ALA A 123 3.22 18.38 5.62
N THR A 124 3.35 19.70 5.82
CA THR A 124 2.21 20.60 6.05
C THR A 124 1.32 20.69 4.82
N ILE A 125 1.91 20.85 3.62
CA ILE A 125 1.17 20.87 2.35
C ILE A 125 0.33 19.61 2.18
N LEU A 126 0.96 18.43 2.32
CA LEU A 126 0.23 17.18 2.18
C LEU A 126 -0.86 17.03 3.24
N SER A 127 -0.58 17.37 4.50
CA SER A 127 -1.54 17.29 5.60
C SER A 127 -2.77 18.15 5.35
N ILE A 128 -2.60 19.39 4.84
CA ILE A 128 -3.71 20.29 4.49
C ILE A 128 -4.55 19.68 3.37
N ILE A 129 -3.92 19.19 2.30
CA ILE A 129 -4.63 18.58 1.18
C ILE A 129 -5.40 17.33 1.66
N CYS A 130 -4.76 16.46 2.45
CA CYS A 130 -5.40 15.28 3.03
C CYS A 130 -6.60 15.65 3.90
N PHE A 131 -6.48 16.70 4.75
CA PHE A 131 -7.58 17.16 5.59
C PHE A 131 -8.85 17.43 4.77
N PHE A 132 -8.76 18.25 3.72
CA PHE A 132 -9.93 18.61 2.91
C PHE A 132 -10.52 17.42 2.12
N ILE A 133 -9.68 16.48 1.66
CA ILE A 133 -10.17 15.32 0.93
C ILE A 133 -10.82 14.29 1.86
N LEU A 134 -10.21 14.05 3.02
CA LEU A 134 -10.73 13.10 4.01
C LEU A 134 -12.08 13.54 4.59
N LEU A 135 -12.32 14.85 4.71
CA LEU A 135 -13.64 15.38 5.09
C LEU A 135 -14.76 15.01 4.10
N LYS A 136 -14.43 14.71 2.85
CA LYS A 136 -15.39 14.26 1.82
C LYS A 136 -15.66 12.75 1.89
N ASP A 137 -15.15 12.09 2.92
CA ASP A 137 -15.34 10.66 3.18
C ASP A 137 -14.80 9.75 2.05
N VAL A 138 -15.23 8.48 2.03
CA VAL A 138 -14.82 7.46 1.04
C VAL A 138 -15.11 7.94 -0.39
N GLU A 139 -16.21 8.66 -0.60
CA GLU A 139 -16.57 9.18 -1.93
C GLU A 139 -15.50 10.17 -2.45
N GLY A 140 -15.02 11.09 -1.62
CA GLY A 140 -13.96 12.03 -1.99
C GLY A 140 -12.67 11.30 -2.37
N VAL A 141 -12.25 10.35 -1.55
CA VAL A 141 -11.04 9.55 -1.78
C VAL A 141 -11.14 8.74 -3.07
N THR A 142 -12.27 8.06 -3.31
CA THR A 142 -12.45 7.26 -4.53
C THR A 142 -12.49 8.11 -5.79
N LYS A 143 -13.05 9.32 -5.76
CA LYS A 143 -13.03 10.27 -6.88
C LYS A 143 -11.61 10.72 -7.20
N VAL A 144 -10.84 11.12 -6.18
CA VAL A 144 -9.44 11.55 -6.34
C VAL A 144 -8.58 10.42 -6.90
N ASN A 145 -8.66 9.22 -6.34
CA ASN A 145 -7.91 8.07 -6.85
C ASN A 145 -8.30 7.68 -8.29
N SER A 146 -9.54 7.91 -8.70
CA SER A 146 -9.97 7.65 -10.07
C SER A 146 -9.33 8.56 -11.11
N VAL A 147 -8.77 9.69 -10.69
CA VAL A 147 -8.02 10.63 -11.56
C VAL A 147 -6.51 10.38 -11.45
N ILE A 148 -6.00 10.29 -10.22
CA ILE A 148 -4.56 10.23 -9.96
C ILE A 148 -3.96 8.89 -10.41
N VAL A 149 -4.60 7.77 -10.05
CA VAL A 149 -4.03 6.45 -10.28
C VAL A 149 -3.87 6.10 -11.76
N PRO A 150 -4.80 6.41 -12.68
CA PRO A 150 -4.54 6.25 -14.11
C PRO A 150 -3.32 7.02 -14.61
N VAL A 151 -3.12 8.25 -14.13
CA VAL A 151 -1.92 9.04 -14.47
C VAL A 151 -0.65 8.35 -14.00
N LEU A 152 -0.63 7.87 -12.75
CA LEU A 152 0.49 7.08 -12.20
C LEU A 152 0.82 5.86 -13.07
N ILE A 153 -0.20 5.08 -13.42
CA ILE A 153 -0.06 3.87 -14.24
C ILE A 153 0.56 4.23 -15.59
N ILE A 154 0.00 5.21 -16.28
CA ILE A 154 0.46 5.62 -17.62
C ILE A 154 1.92 6.08 -17.58
N VAL A 155 2.29 6.93 -16.63
CA VAL A 155 3.66 7.47 -16.54
C VAL A 155 4.67 6.37 -16.22
N ILE A 156 4.38 5.48 -15.24
CA ILE A 156 5.26 4.36 -14.93
C ILE A 156 5.42 3.45 -16.15
N LEU A 157 4.35 3.16 -16.90
CA LEU A 157 4.43 2.32 -18.08
C LEU A 157 5.23 2.97 -19.22
N ILE A 158 5.12 4.28 -19.43
CA ILE A 158 5.93 5.01 -20.43
C ILE A 158 7.41 4.91 -20.09
N ILE A 159 7.78 5.15 -18.85
CA ILE A 159 9.17 5.04 -18.38
C ILE A 159 9.66 3.60 -18.52
N SER A 160 8.82 2.62 -18.14
CA SER A 160 9.16 1.20 -18.25
C SER A 160 9.34 0.73 -19.70
N PHE A 161 8.55 1.24 -20.62
CA PHE A 161 8.69 0.92 -22.03
C PHE A 161 10.05 1.39 -22.60
N LYS A 162 10.49 2.59 -22.22
CA LYS A 162 11.82 3.09 -22.54
C LYS A 162 12.93 2.26 -21.88
N ASN A 163 12.70 1.83 -20.66
CA ASN A 163 13.59 0.99 -19.89
C ASN A 163 13.82 -0.39 -20.54
N ILE A 164 12.77 -1.03 -21.03
CA ILE A 164 12.86 -2.36 -21.68
C ILE A 164 13.77 -2.34 -22.91
N GLN A 165 13.85 -1.23 -23.64
CA GLN A 165 14.69 -1.12 -24.84
C GLN A 165 16.20 -1.17 -24.53
N THR A 166 16.61 -0.85 -23.32
CA THR A 166 18.00 -0.82 -22.86
C THR A 166 18.30 -1.87 -21.79
N LEU A 167 17.36 -2.80 -21.56
CA LEU A 167 17.43 -3.79 -20.49
C LEU A 167 18.45 -4.89 -20.81
N ASP A 168 19.35 -5.14 -19.86
CA ASP A 168 20.26 -6.28 -19.87
C ASP A 168 19.93 -7.25 -18.73
N LEU A 169 19.20 -8.31 -19.05
CA LEU A 169 18.81 -9.33 -18.08
C LEU A 169 19.98 -10.17 -17.54
N SER A 170 21.16 -10.12 -18.19
CA SER A 170 22.34 -10.85 -17.73
C SER A 170 22.89 -10.28 -16.41
N LYS A 171 22.64 -8.99 -16.15
CA LYS A 171 23.04 -8.28 -14.93
C LYS A 171 22.27 -8.73 -13.69
N ILE A 172 21.15 -9.42 -13.85
CA ILE A 172 20.38 -9.92 -12.71
C ILE A 172 21.03 -11.21 -12.22
N GLU A 173 21.71 -11.15 -11.09
CA GLU A 173 22.32 -12.30 -10.46
C GLU A 173 21.30 -13.37 -10.04
N ILE A 174 21.74 -14.61 -9.92
CA ILE A 174 20.96 -15.70 -9.35
C ILE A 174 21.39 -15.84 -7.89
N ASN A 175 20.60 -15.32 -6.97
CA ASN A 175 20.83 -15.54 -5.55
C ASN A 175 19.98 -16.72 -5.07
N LEU A 176 20.60 -17.87 -4.80
CA LEU A 176 19.91 -19.12 -4.40
C LEU A 176 19.34 -19.09 -2.97
N ASN A 177 19.26 -17.95 -2.34
CA ASN A 177 18.70 -17.83 -1.00
C ASN A 177 17.16 -17.98 -1.04
N CYS A 178 16.63 -19.05 -0.45
CA CYS A 178 15.19 -19.36 -0.39
C CYS A 178 14.33 -18.35 0.39
N ASN A 179 14.94 -17.37 1.05
CA ASN A 179 14.20 -16.33 1.79
C ASN A 179 13.26 -15.48 0.91
N TRP A 180 13.41 -15.51 -0.41
CA TRP A 180 12.51 -14.81 -1.33
C TRP A 180 11.04 -15.22 -1.17
N ILE A 181 10.76 -16.50 -0.83
CA ILE A 181 9.38 -17.00 -0.59
C ILE A 181 8.81 -16.31 0.65
N ILE A 182 9.59 -16.28 1.74
CA ILE A 182 9.17 -15.65 2.99
C ILE A 182 8.93 -14.17 2.76
N GLN A 183 9.84 -13.48 2.06
CA GLN A 183 9.72 -12.06 1.77
C GLN A 183 8.51 -11.74 0.87
N ALA A 184 8.19 -12.59 -0.10
CA ALA A 184 6.98 -12.45 -0.91
C ALA A 184 5.71 -12.58 -0.07
N ILE A 185 5.67 -13.51 0.89
CA ILE A 185 4.53 -13.68 1.81
C ILE A 185 4.44 -12.49 2.77
N VAL A 186 5.55 -12.04 3.34
CA VAL A 186 5.60 -10.88 4.24
C VAL A 186 5.16 -9.60 3.52
N TYR A 187 5.63 -9.39 2.28
CA TYR A 187 5.23 -8.27 1.43
C TYR A 187 3.72 -8.29 1.14
N CYS A 188 3.18 -9.44 0.71
CA CYS A 188 1.74 -9.61 0.55
C CYS A 188 1.00 -9.29 1.84
N SER A 189 1.50 -9.76 2.98
CA SER A 189 0.81 -9.68 4.26
C SER A 189 0.67 -8.25 4.75
N TYR A 190 1.75 -7.44 4.74
CA TYR A 190 1.63 -6.05 5.18
C TYR A 190 0.75 -5.21 4.24
N ASN A 191 0.86 -5.44 2.93
CA ASN A 191 0.00 -4.76 1.97
C ASN A 191 -1.48 -5.10 2.21
N MET A 192 -1.78 -6.37 2.48
CA MET A 192 -3.16 -6.78 2.72
C MET A 192 -3.72 -6.28 4.05
N ILE A 193 -2.91 -6.15 5.10
CA ILE A 193 -3.36 -5.46 6.34
C ILE A 193 -3.84 -4.04 6.03
N LEU A 194 -3.15 -3.31 5.15
CA LEU A 194 -3.51 -1.94 4.78
C LEU A 194 -4.75 -1.90 3.87
N VAL A 195 -4.84 -2.84 2.93
CA VAL A 195 -5.85 -2.82 1.88
C VAL A 195 -7.19 -3.40 2.34
N ILE A 196 -7.23 -4.41 3.20
CA ILE A 196 -8.50 -5.03 3.64
C ILE A 196 -9.47 -4.02 4.25
N PRO A 197 -9.08 -3.10 5.14
CA PRO A 197 -9.96 -2.03 5.60
C PRO A 197 -10.50 -1.14 4.47
N VAL A 198 -9.67 -0.84 3.45
CA VAL A 198 -10.10 -0.12 2.25
C VAL A 198 -11.17 -0.92 1.49
N LEU A 199 -10.97 -2.25 1.31
CA LEU A 199 -11.94 -3.12 0.65
C LEU A 199 -13.29 -3.13 1.40
N VAL A 200 -13.26 -3.15 2.74
CA VAL A 200 -14.47 -3.05 3.57
C VAL A 200 -15.19 -1.72 3.33
N GLY A 201 -14.45 -0.61 3.29
CA GLY A 201 -15.00 0.71 2.97
C GLY A 201 -15.62 0.80 1.57
N LEU A 202 -15.12 0.02 0.61
CA LEU A 202 -15.62 -0.03 -0.76
C LEU A 202 -16.84 -0.98 -0.94
N LYS A 203 -17.34 -1.63 0.12
CA LYS A 203 -18.46 -2.57 0.10
C LYS A 203 -19.64 -2.06 -0.71
N GLN A 204 -20.02 -0.80 -0.54
CA GLN A 204 -21.19 -0.19 -1.19
C GLN A 204 -21.13 -0.16 -2.72
N TYR A 205 -19.93 -0.26 -3.29
CA TYR A 205 -19.73 -0.24 -4.75
C TYR A 205 -19.72 -1.64 -5.37
N ILE A 206 -19.74 -2.72 -4.58
CA ILE A 206 -19.73 -4.11 -5.05
C ILE A 206 -21.17 -4.60 -5.26
N LYS A 207 -21.53 -4.88 -6.53
CA LYS A 207 -22.90 -5.24 -6.94
C LYS A 207 -23.04 -6.72 -7.34
N SER A 208 -21.98 -7.38 -7.78
CA SER A 208 -22.09 -8.75 -8.32
C SER A 208 -20.79 -9.56 -8.11
N LYS A 209 -20.91 -10.91 -8.12
CA LYS A 209 -19.76 -11.80 -8.08
C LYS A 209 -18.84 -11.64 -9.31
N LYS A 210 -19.41 -11.40 -10.49
CA LYS A 210 -18.63 -11.15 -11.71
C LYS A 210 -17.76 -9.91 -11.55
N GLN A 211 -18.30 -8.84 -10.97
CA GLN A 211 -17.54 -7.62 -10.66
C GLN A 211 -16.39 -7.90 -9.69
N ILE A 212 -16.60 -8.73 -8.66
CA ILE A 212 -15.53 -9.11 -7.71
C ILE A 212 -14.37 -9.78 -8.44
N ILE A 213 -14.65 -10.74 -9.33
CA ILE A 213 -13.62 -11.43 -10.12
C ILE A 213 -12.84 -10.43 -10.97
N ILE A 214 -13.54 -9.60 -11.73
CA ILE A 214 -12.93 -8.60 -12.62
C ILE A 214 -12.05 -7.62 -11.83
N VAL A 215 -12.57 -7.08 -10.73
CA VAL A 215 -11.83 -6.13 -9.88
C VAL A 215 -10.58 -6.80 -9.30
N SER A 216 -10.69 -8.02 -8.79
CA SER A 216 -9.54 -8.73 -8.20
C SER A 216 -8.45 -9.01 -9.24
N ILE A 217 -8.83 -9.52 -10.42
CA ILE A 217 -7.87 -9.82 -11.49
C ILE A 217 -7.22 -8.53 -12.01
N LEU A 218 -8.02 -7.52 -12.39
CA LEU A 218 -7.47 -6.29 -12.98
C LEU A 218 -6.58 -5.52 -11.99
N SER A 219 -7.01 -5.37 -10.74
CA SER A 219 -6.18 -4.68 -9.73
C SER A 219 -4.84 -5.39 -9.55
N THR A 220 -4.85 -6.72 -9.44
CA THR A 220 -3.63 -7.50 -9.22
C THR A 220 -2.71 -7.48 -10.45
N THR A 221 -3.27 -7.64 -11.65
CA THR A 221 -2.48 -7.61 -12.89
C THR A 221 -1.80 -6.26 -13.07
N ILE A 222 -2.51 -5.15 -12.83
CA ILE A 222 -1.93 -3.81 -12.94
C ILE A 222 -0.82 -3.62 -11.91
N VAL A 223 -1.05 -3.99 -10.64
CA VAL A 223 -0.02 -3.88 -9.59
C VAL A 223 1.20 -4.74 -9.92
N PHE A 224 1.01 -5.96 -10.44
CA PHE A 224 2.11 -6.82 -10.88
C PHE A 224 2.93 -6.16 -12.01
N ILE A 225 2.26 -5.62 -13.03
CA ILE A 225 2.94 -4.94 -14.15
C ILE A 225 3.75 -3.75 -13.63
N LEU A 226 3.20 -2.96 -12.71
CA LEU A 226 3.92 -1.82 -12.13
C LEU A 226 5.09 -2.26 -11.24
N ALA A 227 4.92 -3.34 -10.47
CA ALA A 227 5.97 -3.88 -9.62
C ALA A 227 7.15 -4.42 -10.44
N ILE A 228 6.88 -5.22 -11.47
CA ILE A 228 7.93 -5.72 -12.36
C ILE A 228 8.62 -4.58 -13.13
N SER A 229 7.87 -3.53 -13.49
CA SER A 229 8.42 -2.34 -14.14
C SER A 229 9.46 -1.63 -13.28
N ILE A 230 9.15 -1.41 -12.00
CA ILE A 230 10.09 -0.78 -11.06
C ILE A 230 11.24 -1.74 -10.73
N PHE A 231 10.98 -3.03 -10.58
CA PHE A 231 12.04 -4.03 -10.40
C PHE A 231 13.07 -3.99 -11.53
N LEU A 232 12.59 -3.98 -12.79
CA LEU A 232 13.46 -3.91 -13.98
C LEU A 232 14.17 -2.55 -14.09
N LEU A 233 13.56 -1.46 -13.64
CA LEU A 233 14.21 -0.16 -13.59
C LEU A 233 15.47 -0.20 -12.71
N LEU A 234 15.45 -0.90 -11.59
CA LEU A 234 16.59 -1.00 -10.68
C LEU A 234 17.79 -1.74 -11.30
N THR A 235 17.63 -2.49 -12.39
CA THR A 235 18.74 -3.22 -13.04
C THR A 235 19.68 -2.34 -13.87
N HIS A 236 19.35 -1.05 -14.08
CA HIS A 236 20.14 -0.15 -14.94
C HIS A 236 21.40 0.40 -14.29
N VAL A 237 21.50 0.34 -12.97
CA VAL A 237 22.63 0.86 -12.23
C VAL A 237 23.18 -0.22 -11.32
N ASP A 238 24.46 -0.55 -11.48
CA ASP A 238 25.19 -1.45 -10.59
C ASP A 238 25.60 -0.68 -9.34
N THR A 239 24.70 -0.58 -8.37
CA THR A 239 24.97 0.08 -7.09
C THR A 239 24.30 -0.66 -5.94
N ASN A 240 24.85 -0.48 -4.74
CA ASN A 240 24.16 -0.96 -3.53
C ASN A 240 23.11 0.06 -3.10
N PHE A 241 21.83 -0.31 -3.29
CA PHE A 241 20.68 0.52 -2.93
C PHE A 241 20.39 0.57 -1.41
N GLU A 242 21.18 -0.13 -0.58
CA GLU A 242 20.88 -0.31 0.86
C GLU A 242 20.75 1.02 1.62
N ASN A 243 21.59 2.00 1.25
CA ASN A 243 21.63 3.31 1.90
C ASN A 243 20.80 4.39 1.19
N LEU A 244 20.20 4.07 0.05
CA LEU A 244 19.39 5.03 -0.70
C LEU A 244 17.97 5.10 -0.14
N GLN A 245 17.46 6.32 0.02
CA GLN A 245 16.06 6.52 0.43
C GLN A 245 15.07 6.25 -0.70
N MET A 246 15.46 6.57 -1.93
CA MET A 246 14.62 6.45 -3.13
C MET A 246 15.43 5.84 -4.28
N PRO A 247 15.63 4.51 -4.30
CA PRO A 247 16.43 3.82 -5.33
C PRO A 247 16.01 4.11 -6.75
N ALA A 248 14.69 4.12 -7.04
CA ALA A 248 14.20 4.37 -8.38
C ALA A 248 14.47 5.81 -8.88
N VAL A 249 14.45 6.80 -7.97
CA VAL A 249 14.82 8.18 -8.32
C VAL A 249 16.29 8.25 -8.70
N TYR A 250 17.15 7.61 -7.91
CA TYR A 250 18.59 7.54 -8.21
C TYR A 250 18.86 6.93 -9.58
N VAL A 251 18.16 5.85 -9.95
CA VAL A 251 18.29 5.23 -11.28
C VAL A 251 17.80 6.17 -12.38
N ILE A 252 16.67 6.85 -12.17
CA ILE A 252 16.12 7.81 -13.13
C ILE A 252 17.11 8.97 -13.35
N ASP A 253 17.69 9.52 -12.29
CA ASP A 253 18.64 10.63 -12.39
C ASP A 253 19.90 10.24 -13.17
N ASN A 254 20.38 9.01 -13.02
CA ASN A 254 21.59 8.55 -13.70
C ASN A 254 21.34 8.01 -15.11
N SER A 255 20.24 7.31 -15.35
CA SER A 255 20.01 6.60 -16.63
C SER A 255 18.98 7.30 -17.53
N PHE A 256 18.06 8.06 -16.96
CA PHE A 256 16.93 8.67 -17.67
C PHE A 256 16.62 10.11 -17.19
N PRO A 257 17.59 11.04 -17.15
CA PRO A 257 17.42 12.36 -16.51
C PRO A 257 16.27 13.19 -17.07
N GLN A 258 15.87 12.95 -18.34
CA GLN A 258 14.71 13.61 -18.95
C GLN A 258 13.38 13.25 -18.26
N PHE A 259 13.30 12.17 -17.51
CA PHE A 259 12.09 11.76 -16.79
C PHE A 259 12.09 12.15 -15.30
N ARG A 260 13.16 12.78 -14.80
CA ARG A 260 13.31 13.13 -13.38
C ARG A 260 12.10 13.87 -12.82
N VAL A 261 11.70 14.97 -13.45
CA VAL A 261 10.57 15.80 -12.97
C VAL A 261 9.25 15.03 -13.02
N ILE A 262 9.01 14.30 -14.13
CA ILE A 262 7.78 13.50 -14.30
C ILE A 262 7.71 12.39 -13.26
N TYR A 263 8.84 11.71 -12.99
CA TYR A 263 8.89 10.65 -11.99
C TYR A 263 8.71 11.18 -10.57
N GLY A 264 9.23 12.34 -10.27
CA GLY A 264 9.00 13.05 -9.02
C GLY A 264 7.52 13.34 -8.77
N ILE A 265 6.79 13.79 -9.80
CA ILE A 265 5.33 13.95 -9.73
C ILE A 265 4.64 12.61 -9.45
N VAL A 266 5.09 11.52 -10.07
CA VAL A 266 4.55 10.16 -9.80
C VAL A 266 4.71 9.79 -8.33
N ILE A 267 5.88 10.03 -7.75
CA ILE A 267 6.12 9.75 -6.32
C ILE A 267 5.19 10.57 -5.43
N LEU A 268 5.09 11.88 -5.65
CA LEU A 268 4.22 12.74 -4.86
C LEU A 268 2.74 12.32 -4.96
N LEU A 269 2.27 11.99 -6.15
CA LEU A 269 0.91 11.52 -6.38
C LEU A 269 0.66 10.15 -5.74
N SER A 270 1.64 9.23 -5.76
CA SER A 270 1.52 7.91 -5.11
C SER A 270 1.46 8.03 -3.59
N ILE A 271 2.33 8.86 -3.01
CA ILE A 271 2.29 9.18 -1.57
C ILE A 271 0.91 9.72 -1.18
N PHE A 272 0.40 10.69 -1.92
CA PHE A 272 -0.89 11.32 -1.66
C PHE A 272 -2.05 10.32 -1.79
N SER A 273 -2.11 9.54 -2.87
CA SER A 273 -3.14 8.52 -3.10
C SER A 273 -3.21 7.51 -1.96
N THR A 274 -2.05 7.03 -1.50
CA THR A 274 -1.96 6.09 -0.37
C THR A 274 -2.33 6.75 0.94
N ALA A 275 -1.85 7.97 1.22
CA ALA A 275 -2.20 8.69 2.43
C ALA A 275 -3.71 8.85 2.60
N ILE A 276 -4.43 9.29 1.56
CA ILE A 276 -5.89 9.44 1.65
C ILE A 276 -6.63 8.10 1.75
N SER A 277 -6.14 7.06 1.06
CA SER A 277 -6.78 5.72 1.07
C SER A 277 -6.66 5.03 2.43
N ILE A 278 -5.48 5.11 3.05
CA ILE A 278 -5.20 4.54 4.38
C ILE A 278 -5.81 5.43 5.46
N GLY A 279 -5.69 6.75 5.32
CA GLY A 279 -6.27 7.71 6.25
C GLY A 279 -7.78 7.56 6.40
N ILE A 280 -8.53 7.45 5.28
CA ILE A 280 -9.98 7.24 5.37
C ILE A 280 -10.34 5.88 5.99
N SER A 281 -9.54 4.85 5.75
CA SER A 281 -9.75 3.52 6.33
C SER A 281 -9.58 3.53 7.84
N PHE A 282 -8.53 4.20 8.35
CA PHE A 282 -8.32 4.42 9.77
C PHE A 282 -9.49 5.19 10.40
N LEU A 283 -9.88 6.31 9.79
CA LEU A 283 -10.96 7.15 10.27
C LEU A 283 -12.30 6.39 10.36
N LYS A 284 -12.62 5.57 9.35
CA LYS A 284 -13.83 4.74 9.35
C LYS A 284 -13.82 3.65 10.42
N ASN A 285 -12.65 3.17 10.80
CA ASN A 285 -12.53 2.18 11.86
C ASN A 285 -12.69 2.78 13.26
N ILE A 286 -12.24 4.02 13.48
CA ILE A 286 -12.22 4.67 14.80
C ILE A 286 -13.42 5.57 15.03
N SER A 287 -13.84 6.35 14.02
CA SER A 287 -14.93 7.30 14.17
C SER A 287 -16.28 6.59 14.18
N LYS A 288 -16.96 6.63 15.33
CA LYS A 288 -18.33 6.11 15.47
C LYS A 288 -19.39 7.17 15.16
N ASP A 289 -19.06 8.44 15.37
CA ASP A 289 -20.00 9.56 15.27
C ASP A 289 -19.59 10.55 14.19
N LYS A 290 -20.58 11.03 13.42
CA LYS A 290 -20.35 12.05 12.37
C LYS A 290 -19.86 13.40 12.95
N LYS A 291 -20.19 13.71 14.21
CA LYS A 291 -19.80 14.99 14.84
C LYS A 291 -18.30 15.02 15.21
N SER A 292 -17.74 13.90 15.69
CA SER A 292 -16.32 13.80 16.06
C SER A 292 -15.40 13.59 14.86
N PHE A 293 -15.94 13.19 13.70
CA PHE A 293 -15.17 12.86 12.50
C PHE A 293 -14.21 14.00 12.07
N PRO A 294 -14.64 15.28 11.88
CA PRO A 294 -13.73 16.35 11.45
C PRO A 294 -12.62 16.62 12.48
N GLN A 295 -12.92 16.49 13.78
CA GLN A 295 -11.92 16.67 14.85
C GLN A 295 -10.84 15.59 14.77
N ILE A 296 -11.23 14.32 14.60
CA ILE A 296 -10.28 13.20 14.47
C ILE A 296 -9.42 13.38 13.22
N VAL A 297 -10.00 13.82 12.09
CA VAL A 297 -9.23 14.14 10.87
C VAL A 297 -8.20 15.23 11.16
N GLY A 298 -8.59 16.31 11.83
CA GLY A 298 -7.70 17.41 12.20
C GLY A 298 -6.55 16.95 13.09
N ILE A 299 -6.84 16.19 14.15
CA ILE A 299 -5.82 15.65 15.08
C ILE A 299 -4.84 14.73 14.29
N MET A 300 -5.35 13.85 13.44
CA MET A 300 -4.53 12.95 12.63
C MET A 300 -3.59 13.72 11.69
N CYS A 301 -4.07 14.76 11.02
CA CYS A 301 -3.26 15.56 10.10
C CYS A 301 -2.20 16.38 10.84
N ILE A 302 -2.56 17.03 11.97
CA ILE A 302 -1.64 17.83 12.77
C ILE A 302 -0.55 16.94 13.40
N SER A 303 -0.93 15.80 13.99
CA SER A 303 0.05 14.86 14.54
C SER A 303 0.97 14.27 13.47
N GLY A 304 0.49 14.10 12.23
CA GLY A 304 1.32 13.69 11.09
C GLY A 304 2.45 14.68 10.79
N ILE A 305 2.17 15.98 10.86
CA ILE A 305 3.20 17.03 10.69
C ILE A 305 4.24 16.94 11.80
N ALA A 306 3.82 16.77 13.06
CA ALA A 306 4.76 16.66 14.19
C ALA A 306 5.69 15.45 14.06
N ILE A 307 5.18 14.32 13.56
CA ILE A 307 5.93 13.06 13.42
C ILE A 307 6.79 13.04 12.16
N SER A 308 6.57 13.93 11.20
CA SER A 308 7.28 13.93 9.90
C SER A 308 8.81 14.08 10.01
N ASN A 309 9.32 14.54 11.15
CA ASN A 309 10.77 14.62 11.41
C ASN A 309 11.45 13.25 11.54
N ILE A 310 10.69 12.16 11.77
CA ILE A 310 11.23 10.80 11.80
C ILE A 310 11.52 10.38 10.34
N GLY A 311 12.72 9.86 10.08
CA GLY A 311 13.17 9.51 8.73
C GLY A 311 12.29 8.46 8.05
N PHE A 312 11.79 8.78 6.85
CA PHE A 312 10.93 7.91 6.03
C PHE A 312 11.49 6.51 5.81
N SER A 313 12.75 6.42 5.33
CA SER A 313 13.40 5.14 5.01
C SER A 313 13.53 4.21 6.21
N SER A 314 13.90 4.76 7.37
CA SER A 314 14.06 3.97 8.62
C SER A 314 12.71 3.38 9.06
N LEU A 315 11.63 4.15 8.96
CA LEU A 315 10.29 3.70 9.30
C LEU A 315 9.82 2.57 8.37
N VAL A 316 10.03 2.72 7.05
CA VAL A 316 9.67 1.68 6.07
C VAL A 316 10.43 0.39 6.32
N LYS A 317 11.78 0.47 6.46
CA LYS A 317 12.64 -0.70 6.65
C LYS A 317 12.31 -1.48 7.93
N MET A 318 11.95 -0.79 9.00
CA MET A 318 11.68 -1.41 10.31
C MET A 318 10.23 -1.91 10.42
N LEU A 319 9.26 -1.08 10.07
CA LEU A 319 7.87 -1.33 10.41
C LEU A 319 7.15 -2.25 9.41
N PHE A 320 7.43 -2.12 8.11
CA PHE A 320 6.73 -2.93 7.11
C PHE A 320 6.98 -4.43 7.25
N PRO A 321 8.22 -4.91 7.47
CA PRO A 321 8.44 -6.33 7.77
C PRO A 321 7.74 -6.79 9.05
N VAL A 322 7.80 -6.00 10.14
CA VAL A 322 7.16 -6.35 11.42
C VAL A 322 5.65 -6.55 11.24
N PHE A 323 4.98 -5.58 10.62
CA PHE A 323 3.55 -5.69 10.34
C PHE A 323 3.24 -6.78 9.29
N GLY A 324 4.17 -7.05 8.39
CA GLY A 324 4.06 -8.15 7.45
C GLY A 324 3.98 -9.50 8.16
N TYR A 325 4.85 -9.76 9.12
CA TYR A 325 4.79 -11.00 9.93
C TYR A 325 3.48 -11.09 10.73
N LEU A 326 3.02 -10.00 11.31
CA LEU A 326 1.72 -9.95 12.00
C LEU A 326 0.55 -10.21 11.05
N GLY A 327 0.65 -9.79 9.80
CA GLY A 327 -0.39 -9.95 8.78
C GLY A 327 -0.54 -11.37 8.25
N ILE A 328 0.49 -12.22 8.33
CA ILE A 328 0.44 -13.60 7.83
C ILE A 328 -0.76 -14.36 8.41
N MET A 329 -1.01 -14.16 9.71
CA MET A 329 -2.13 -14.81 10.38
C MET A 329 -3.49 -14.38 9.82
N GLN A 330 -3.67 -13.10 9.53
CA GLN A 330 -4.91 -12.60 8.94
C GLN A 330 -5.15 -13.21 7.55
N ILE A 331 -4.11 -13.25 6.69
CA ILE A 331 -4.20 -13.88 5.37
C ILE A 331 -4.55 -15.36 5.50
N TYR A 332 -3.89 -16.07 6.39
CA TYR A 332 -4.19 -17.51 6.62
C TYR A 332 -5.68 -17.75 6.91
N TYR A 333 -6.27 -16.97 7.80
CA TYR A 333 -7.70 -17.10 8.10
C TYR A 333 -8.59 -16.76 6.90
N ILE A 334 -8.26 -15.70 6.15
CA ILE A 334 -9.00 -15.34 4.93
C ILE A 334 -8.92 -16.47 3.90
N LEU A 335 -7.75 -17.06 3.72
CA LEU A 335 -7.57 -18.17 2.79
C LEU A 335 -8.33 -19.43 3.21
N LYS A 336 -8.55 -19.64 4.50
CA LYS A 336 -9.25 -20.81 5.06
C LYS A 336 -10.77 -20.71 4.95
N ILE A 337 -11.35 -19.51 5.05
CA ILE A 337 -12.83 -19.32 5.09
C ILE A 337 -13.54 -19.87 3.87
N CYS A 338 -12.95 -19.83 2.69
CA CYS A 338 -13.62 -20.27 1.46
C CYS A 338 -13.61 -21.80 1.22
N LYS A 339 -13.19 -22.60 2.18
CA LYS A 339 -13.38 -24.07 2.13
C LYS A 339 -14.75 -24.53 2.66
N LYS A 340 -15.59 -23.60 3.11
CA LYS A 340 -16.97 -23.81 3.51
C LYS A 340 -17.88 -22.91 2.64
#